data_eebebf6a348db4623ab696a89bdca068
#
_entry.id   eebebf6a348db4623ab696a89bdca068
#
_cell.length_a   1.000
_cell.length_b   1.000
_cell.length_c   1.000
_cell.angle_alpha   90.00
_cell.angle_beta   90.00
_cell.angle_gamma   90.00
#
_symmetry.space_group_name_H-M   'P 1'
#
loop_
_entity.id
_entity.type
_entity.pdbx_description
1 polymer ?
#
loop_
_entity_poly.entity_id
_entity_poly.type
_entity_poly.pdbx_seq_one_letter_code
_entity_poly.pdbx_strand_id
1 'polypeptide(L)'
;SRRQRQMCIRDSMGDRVSELGIVLSGSVFVENTDLWGNRSILSKITPGQVFAETYAFCREPMMVNVTAAEASTVLFFNLRNLDQTADGDDAWLSQLRSNMLRISMQKNLTLSNRIFCTTPKTIRERVLVYLAAQSAKTGTDTFTIPFDRQGLADYLNLDRSALSKELGKMQKEGILEFHKNKFTLRHPSL
;
A
#
# COMPACT_ATOMS: atom_id res chain seq x y z
N SER A 1 -17.58 18.24 -8.30
CA SER A 1 -16.54 17.28 -8.73
C SER A 1 -15.73 17.85 -9.89
N ARG A 2 -14.41 17.75 -9.81
CA ARG A 2 -13.50 18.27 -10.85
C ARG A 2 -12.82 17.10 -11.54
N ARG A 3 -12.97 16.97 -12.85
CA ARG A 3 -12.20 16.04 -13.67
C ARG A 3 -10.96 16.74 -14.18
N GLN A 4 -9.79 16.21 -13.90
CA GLN A 4 -8.54 16.72 -14.39
C GLN A 4 -7.86 15.66 -15.27
N ARG A 5 -7.64 16.00 -16.56
CA ARG A 5 -6.79 15.23 -17.48
C ARG A 5 -5.47 15.95 -17.55
N GLN A 6 -4.46 15.50 -16.82
CA GLN A 6 -3.13 16.08 -16.92
C GLN A 6 -2.04 15.02 -16.70
N MET A 7 -0.91 15.24 -17.36
CA MET A 7 0.31 14.44 -17.22
C MET A 7 1.03 14.67 -15.88
N CYS A 8 0.60 15.66 -15.09
CA CYS A 8 1.12 15.93 -13.75
C CYS A 8 -0.08 16.26 -12.83
N ILE A 9 -0.51 15.29 -12.05
CA ILE A 9 -1.30 15.55 -10.84
C ILE A 9 -0.27 15.88 -9.77
N ARG A 10 -0.24 17.11 -9.32
CA ARG A 10 0.77 17.58 -8.38
C ARG A 10 0.09 18.08 -7.11
N ASP A 11 -0.30 17.15 -6.25
CA ASP A 11 -0.48 17.47 -4.84
C ASP A 11 0.88 17.30 -4.19
N SER A 12 1.41 18.36 -3.61
CA SER A 12 2.80 18.41 -3.14
C SER A 12 2.86 18.27 -1.63
N MET A 13 3.98 17.73 -1.18
CA MET A 13 4.33 17.70 0.25
C MET A 13 4.21 19.10 0.86
N GLY A 14 3.51 19.21 1.99
CA GLY A 14 3.22 20.48 2.69
C GLY A 14 1.88 21.08 2.32
N ASP A 15 1.23 20.71 1.23
CA ASP A 15 -0.08 21.21 0.84
C ASP A 15 -1.18 20.69 1.77
N ARG A 16 -2.15 21.54 2.10
CA ARG A 16 -3.38 21.14 2.78
C ARG A 16 -4.46 20.88 1.74
N VAL A 17 -4.82 19.63 1.58
CA VAL A 17 -5.85 19.22 0.62
C VAL A 17 -7.20 19.06 1.33
N SER A 18 -8.28 19.37 0.64
CA SER A 18 -9.65 19.14 1.09
C SER A 18 -10.41 18.16 0.20
N GLU A 19 -9.72 17.63 -0.79
CA GLU A 19 -10.29 16.73 -1.79
C GLU A 19 -9.52 15.41 -1.79
N LEU A 20 -10.24 14.30 -1.86
CA LEU A 20 -9.66 13.02 -2.20
C LEU A 20 -9.66 12.84 -3.72
N GLY A 21 -8.69 12.07 -4.24
CA GLY A 21 -8.64 11.68 -5.64
C GLY A 21 -9.08 10.23 -5.84
N ILE A 22 -9.89 10.00 -6.88
CA ILE A 22 -10.28 8.67 -7.35
C ILE A 22 -9.71 8.49 -8.74
N VAL A 23 -8.86 7.49 -8.95
CA VAL A 23 -8.33 7.19 -10.29
C VAL A 23 -9.43 6.52 -11.11
N LEU A 24 -9.79 7.12 -12.23
CA LEU A 24 -10.77 6.57 -13.19
C LEU A 24 -10.10 5.79 -14.31
N SER A 25 -8.94 6.26 -14.78
CA SER A 25 -8.12 5.59 -15.79
C SER A 25 -6.65 5.97 -15.63
N GLY A 26 -5.73 5.16 -16.14
CA GLY A 26 -4.29 5.33 -15.95
C GLY A 26 -3.86 4.92 -14.54
N SER A 27 -2.80 5.54 -14.04
CA SER A 27 -2.30 5.27 -12.67
C SER A 27 -1.49 6.45 -12.14
N VAL A 28 -1.44 6.57 -10.80
CA VAL A 28 -0.63 7.58 -10.12
C VAL A 28 0.31 6.92 -9.12
N PHE A 29 1.47 7.53 -8.88
CA PHE A 29 2.40 7.17 -7.82
C PHE A 29 2.17 8.07 -6.61
N VAL A 30 2.13 7.47 -5.44
CA VAL A 30 2.32 8.15 -4.15
C VAL A 30 3.79 7.96 -3.79
N GLU A 31 4.51 9.06 -3.66
CA GLU A 31 5.96 9.04 -3.49
C GLU A 31 6.41 10.00 -2.41
N ASN A 32 7.50 9.66 -1.76
CA ASN A 32 8.20 10.52 -0.83
C ASN A 32 9.50 11.01 -1.47
N THR A 33 9.87 12.24 -1.20
CA THR A 33 11.16 12.80 -1.55
C THR A 33 11.91 13.13 -0.26
N ASP A 34 13.06 12.54 -0.07
CA ASP A 34 13.90 12.81 1.10
C ASP A 34 14.59 14.19 1.00
N LEU A 35 15.30 14.58 2.07
CA LEU A 35 16.00 15.85 2.15
C LEU A 35 17.14 15.98 1.12
N TRP A 36 17.60 14.88 0.55
CA TRP A 36 18.65 14.83 -0.48
C TRP A 36 18.10 14.75 -1.89
N GLY A 37 16.75 14.76 -2.05
CA GLY A 37 16.09 14.72 -3.34
C GLY A 37 15.87 13.30 -3.89
N ASN A 38 16.19 12.24 -3.14
CA ASN A 38 15.91 10.89 -3.58
C ASN A 38 14.40 10.60 -3.50
N ARG A 39 13.85 10.07 -4.57
CA ARG A 39 12.43 9.72 -4.68
C ARG A 39 12.22 8.24 -4.36
N SER A 40 11.27 7.97 -3.48
CA SER A 40 10.83 6.61 -3.13
C SER A 40 9.36 6.45 -3.42
N ILE A 41 8.99 5.50 -4.28
CA ILE A 41 7.61 5.18 -4.58
C ILE A 41 7.05 4.36 -3.42
N LEU A 42 6.06 4.90 -2.73
CA LEU A 42 5.39 4.24 -1.61
C LEU A 42 4.27 3.32 -2.09
N SER A 43 3.52 3.77 -3.11
CA SER A 43 2.46 2.96 -3.70
C SER A 43 2.12 3.42 -5.11
N LYS A 44 1.55 2.51 -5.90
CA LYS A 44 0.91 2.78 -7.18
C LYS A 44 -0.59 2.64 -7.01
N ILE A 45 -1.33 3.69 -7.36
CA ILE A 45 -2.78 3.74 -7.28
C ILE A 45 -3.34 3.52 -8.69
N THR A 46 -4.23 2.56 -8.83
CA THR A 46 -4.82 2.12 -10.09
C THR A 46 -6.31 2.44 -10.16
N PRO A 47 -6.99 2.26 -11.31
CA PRO A 47 -8.40 2.59 -11.45
C PRO A 47 -9.28 1.97 -10.36
N GLY A 48 -10.22 2.77 -9.84
CA GLY A 48 -11.11 2.42 -8.72
C GLY A 48 -10.51 2.63 -7.34
N GLN A 49 -9.22 2.95 -7.24
CA GLN A 49 -8.58 3.24 -5.96
C GLN A 49 -8.56 4.74 -5.66
N VAL A 50 -8.47 5.05 -4.35
CA VAL A 50 -8.46 6.41 -3.83
C VAL A 50 -7.09 6.79 -3.25
N PHE A 51 -6.78 8.08 -3.28
CA PHE A 51 -5.60 8.67 -2.63
C PHE A 51 -5.94 9.99 -1.96
N ALA A 52 -5.04 10.45 -1.08
CA ALA A 52 -5.15 11.68 -0.28
C ALA A 52 -6.38 11.75 0.66
N GLU A 53 -7.18 10.70 0.78
CA GLU A 53 -8.38 10.67 1.61
C GLU A 53 -8.09 10.94 3.09
N THR A 54 -7.00 10.40 3.61
CA THR A 54 -6.59 10.59 5.01
C THR A 54 -6.24 12.06 5.28
N TYR A 55 -5.44 12.66 4.41
CA TYR A 55 -5.04 14.07 4.54
C TYR A 55 -6.23 15.01 4.39
N ALA A 56 -7.10 14.75 3.41
CA ALA A 56 -8.30 15.54 3.17
C ALA A 56 -9.29 15.47 4.35
N PHE A 57 -9.46 14.30 4.95
CA PHE A 57 -10.35 14.08 6.08
C PHE A 57 -9.78 14.64 7.38
N CYS A 58 -8.51 14.35 7.69
CA CYS A 58 -7.84 14.80 8.91
C CYS A 58 -7.39 16.27 8.84
N ARG A 59 -7.44 16.90 7.66
CA ARG A 59 -6.97 18.28 7.41
C ARG A 59 -5.50 18.49 7.75
N GLU A 60 -4.71 17.44 7.64
CA GLU A 60 -3.27 17.47 7.87
C GLU A 60 -2.51 17.83 6.58
N PRO A 61 -1.34 18.47 6.67
CA PRO A 61 -0.47 18.70 5.53
C PRO A 61 -0.02 17.36 4.92
N MET A 62 0.03 17.29 3.60
CA MET A 62 0.52 16.12 2.90
C MET A 62 2.00 15.88 3.20
N MET A 63 2.37 14.65 3.56
CA MET A 63 3.75 14.21 3.75
C MET A 63 4.30 13.49 2.51
N VAL A 64 3.52 13.43 1.45
CA VAL A 64 3.83 12.69 0.21
C VAL A 64 3.47 13.53 -1.00
N ASN A 65 4.09 13.21 -2.13
CA ASN A 65 3.70 13.76 -3.43
C ASN A 65 2.84 12.74 -4.18
N VAL A 66 1.91 13.23 -4.99
CA VAL A 66 1.14 12.39 -5.92
C VAL A 66 1.45 12.84 -7.33
N THR A 67 1.96 11.92 -8.15
CA THR A 67 2.37 12.18 -9.53
C THR A 67 1.74 11.16 -10.47
N ALA A 68 1.37 11.59 -11.68
CA ALA A 68 0.87 10.67 -12.68
C ALA A 68 1.99 9.75 -13.17
N ALA A 69 1.76 8.43 -13.13
CA ALA A 69 2.68 7.45 -13.70
C ALA A 69 2.55 7.35 -15.22
N GLU A 70 1.39 7.73 -15.74
CA GLU A 70 1.00 7.71 -17.13
C GLU A 70 -0.17 8.68 -17.37
N ALA A 71 -0.64 8.83 -18.61
CA ALA A 71 -1.84 9.63 -18.91
C ALA A 71 -3.04 9.10 -18.08
N SER A 72 -3.53 9.92 -17.15
CA SER A 72 -4.50 9.47 -16.14
C SER A 72 -5.68 10.42 -16.06
N THR A 73 -6.85 9.88 -15.74
CA THR A 73 -8.05 10.65 -15.40
C THR A 73 -8.36 10.44 -13.93
N VAL A 74 -8.47 11.53 -13.18
CA VAL A 74 -8.78 11.51 -11.74
C VAL A 74 -10.02 12.34 -11.49
N LEU A 75 -10.90 11.80 -10.66
CA LEU A 75 -12.04 12.50 -10.10
C LEU A 75 -11.66 13.02 -8.71
N PHE A 76 -11.68 14.33 -8.52
CA PHE A 76 -11.52 14.94 -7.21
C PHE A 76 -12.88 15.15 -6.54
N PHE A 77 -12.97 14.74 -5.28
CA PHE A 77 -14.17 14.82 -4.47
C PHE A 77 -13.88 15.56 -3.17
N ASN A 78 -14.62 16.67 -2.93
CA ASN A 78 -14.43 17.47 -1.73
C ASN A 78 -15.18 16.89 -0.54
N LEU A 79 -14.46 16.63 0.55
CA LEU A 79 -15.00 16.01 1.76
C LEU A 79 -15.66 16.99 2.73
N ARG A 80 -15.50 18.31 2.53
CA ARG A 80 -16.01 19.32 3.47
C ARG A 80 -17.53 19.26 3.66
N ASN A 81 -18.25 18.82 2.66
CA ASN A 81 -19.71 18.76 2.68
C ASN A 81 -20.28 17.45 3.24
N LEU A 82 -19.43 16.46 3.53
CA LEU A 82 -19.88 15.17 4.07
C LEU A 82 -20.45 15.28 5.50
N ASP A 83 -19.95 16.23 6.28
CA ASP A 83 -20.42 16.46 7.65
C ASP A 83 -21.66 17.38 7.72
N GLN A 84 -21.89 18.21 6.69
CA GLN A 84 -22.95 19.22 6.71
C GLN A 84 -24.30 18.71 6.21
N THR A 85 -24.38 17.53 5.62
CA THR A 85 -25.61 16.91 5.11
C THR A 85 -26.20 15.92 6.11
N ALA A 86 -26.19 16.28 7.41
CA ALA A 86 -26.67 15.39 8.48
C ALA A 86 -28.20 15.19 8.49
N ASP A 87 -28.96 15.99 7.75
CA ASP A 87 -30.42 16.03 7.83
C ASP A 87 -31.16 15.37 6.65
N GLY A 88 -30.45 14.70 5.76
CA GLY A 88 -31.05 14.00 4.61
C GLY A 88 -30.83 12.49 4.69
N ASP A 89 -31.91 11.73 4.54
CA ASP A 89 -31.92 10.26 4.40
C ASP A 89 -31.36 9.83 3.02
N ASP A 90 -30.19 10.35 2.67
CA ASP A 90 -29.53 10.08 1.38
C ASP A 90 -28.79 8.75 1.42
N ALA A 91 -29.42 7.69 0.94
CA ALA A 91 -28.88 6.34 0.88
C ALA A 91 -27.49 6.29 0.19
N TRP A 92 -27.27 7.13 -0.83
CA TRP A 92 -25.97 7.21 -1.51
C TRP A 92 -24.86 7.77 -0.59
N LEU A 93 -25.18 8.73 0.28
CA LEU A 93 -24.24 9.34 1.22
C LEU A 93 -23.84 8.33 2.32
N SER A 94 -24.84 7.59 2.84
CA SER A 94 -24.59 6.48 3.78
C SER A 94 -23.69 5.42 3.17
N GLN A 95 -23.94 5.05 1.90
CA GLN A 95 -23.12 4.11 1.16
C GLN A 95 -21.69 4.63 0.93
N LEU A 96 -21.55 5.93 0.61
CA LEU A 96 -20.24 6.56 0.44
C LEU A 96 -19.43 6.52 1.75
N ARG A 97 -20.03 6.90 2.87
CA ARG A 97 -19.40 6.84 4.20
C ARG A 97 -18.97 5.43 4.55
N SER A 98 -19.82 4.44 4.34
CA SER A 98 -19.52 3.02 4.57
C SER A 98 -18.35 2.54 3.70
N ASN A 99 -18.33 2.90 2.42
CA ASN A 99 -17.24 2.56 1.51
C ASN A 99 -15.91 3.21 1.92
N MET A 100 -15.93 4.49 2.32
CA MET A 100 -14.73 5.18 2.82
C MET A 100 -14.20 4.55 4.09
N LEU A 101 -15.07 4.21 5.05
CA LEU A 101 -14.68 3.51 6.26
C LEU A 101 -14.02 2.17 5.93
N ARG A 102 -14.63 1.38 5.05
CA ARG A 102 -14.07 0.09 4.61
C ARG A 102 -12.69 0.24 3.97
N ILE A 103 -12.51 1.22 3.09
CA ILE A 103 -11.22 1.50 2.44
C ILE A 103 -10.18 1.88 3.50
N SER A 104 -10.52 2.77 4.44
CA SER A 104 -9.62 3.19 5.51
C SER A 104 -9.21 2.04 6.42
N MET A 105 -10.16 1.15 6.78
CA MET A 105 -9.87 -0.05 7.57
C MET A 105 -8.98 -1.04 6.82
N GLN A 106 -9.18 -1.24 5.51
CA GLN A 106 -8.32 -2.08 4.69
C GLN A 106 -6.90 -1.52 4.57
N LYS A 107 -6.75 -0.20 4.38
CA LYS A 107 -5.43 0.45 4.36
C LYS A 107 -4.74 0.34 5.72
N ASN A 108 -5.46 0.56 6.82
CA ASN A 108 -4.93 0.40 8.17
C ASN A 108 -4.44 -1.04 8.40
N LEU A 109 -5.23 -2.05 8.04
CA LEU A 109 -4.84 -3.46 8.16
C LEU A 109 -3.57 -3.76 7.35
N THR A 110 -3.47 -3.21 6.13
CA THR A 110 -2.27 -3.37 5.29
C THR A 110 -1.03 -2.76 5.94
N LEU A 111 -1.17 -1.54 6.49
CA LEU A 111 -0.08 -0.87 7.20
C LEU A 111 0.33 -1.62 8.48
N SER A 112 -0.65 -2.07 9.27
CA SER A 112 -0.41 -2.87 10.48
C SER A 112 0.34 -4.16 10.16
N ASN A 113 -0.09 -4.89 9.12
CA ASN A 113 0.60 -6.10 8.68
C ASN A 113 2.03 -5.81 8.23
N ARG A 114 2.28 -4.70 7.54
CA ARG A 114 3.64 -4.30 7.16
C ARG A 114 4.50 -3.99 8.40
N ILE A 115 3.95 -3.30 9.38
CA ILE A 115 4.64 -3.02 10.64
C ILE A 115 5.02 -4.34 11.32
N PHE A 116 4.10 -5.29 11.47
CA PHE A 116 4.41 -6.60 12.04
C PHE A 116 5.54 -7.32 11.30
N CYS A 117 5.54 -7.28 9.97
CA CYS A 117 6.58 -7.92 9.18
C CYS A 117 7.94 -7.19 9.25
N THR A 118 7.97 -5.88 9.52
CA THR A 118 9.21 -5.09 9.55
C THR A 118 9.76 -4.82 10.95
N THR A 119 8.99 -5.08 11.99
CA THR A 119 9.40 -4.92 13.40
C THR A 119 10.52 -5.88 13.83
N PRO A 120 10.55 -7.15 13.40
CA PRO A 120 11.61 -8.06 13.81
C PRO A 120 12.99 -7.55 13.40
N LYS A 121 14.01 -7.87 14.22
CA LYS A 121 15.37 -7.32 14.06
C LYS A 121 16.13 -7.98 12.91
N THR A 122 15.94 -9.26 12.71
CA THR A 122 16.71 -10.03 11.71
C THR A 122 15.94 -10.16 10.38
N ILE A 123 16.68 -10.31 9.29
CA ILE A 123 16.12 -10.58 7.95
C ILE A 123 15.28 -11.86 7.99
N ARG A 124 15.80 -12.91 8.64
CA ARG A 124 15.15 -14.21 8.78
C ARG A 124 13.77 -14.10 9.44
N GLU A 125 13.71 -13.43 10.57
CA GLU A 125 12.45 -13.24 11.29
C GLU A 125 11.42 -12.47 10.46
N ARG A 126 11.83 -11.38 9.79
CA ARG A 126 10.95 -10.60 8.91
C ARG A 126 10.37 -11.46 7.79
N VAL A 127 11.21 -12.27 7.15
CA VAL A 127 10.81 -13.20 6.10
C VAL A 127 9.83 -14.23 6.65
N LEU A 128 10.14 -14.86 7.78
CA LEU A 128 9.28 -15.89 8.40
C LEU A 128 7.93 -15.33 8.80
N VAL A 129 7.89 -14.16 9.44
CA VAL A 129 6.62 -13.50 9.84
C VAL A 129 5.76 -13.21 8.61
N TYR A 130 6.37 -12.69 7.53
CA TYR A 130 5.66 -12.41 6.29
C TYR A 130 5.11 -13.69 5.64
N LEU A 131 5.94 -14.71 5.48
CA LEU A 131 5.55 -15.97 4.83
C LEU A 131 4.52 -16.74 5.68
N ALA A 132 4.64 -16.75 7.01
CA ALA A 132 3.65 -17.33 7.91
C ALA A 132 2.28 -16.63 7.78
N ALA A 133 2.27 -15.29 7.69
CA ALA A 133 1.05 -14.53 7.45
C ALA A 133 0.41 -14.85 6.09
N GLN A 134 1.22 -15.11 5.03
CA GLN A 134 0.70 -15.55 3.73
C GLN A 134 0.14 -16.97 3.78
N SER A 135 0.83 -17.91 4.44
CA SER A 135 0.35 -19.28 4.67
C SER A 135 -0.99 -19.28 5.40
N ALA A 136 -1.10 -18.53 6.51
CA ALA A 136 -2.35 -18.39 7.26
C ALA A 136 -3.49 -17.80 6.40
N LYS A 137 -3.19 -16.81 5.55
CA LYS A 137 -4.17 -16.19 4.66
C LYS A 137 -4.67 -17.12 3.57
N THR A 138 -3.79 -17.96 3.03
CA THR A 138 -4.13 -18.90 1.93
C THR A 138 -4.63 -20.25 2.45
N GLY A 139 -4.42 -20.56 3.73
CA GLY A 139 -4.73 -21.87 4.34
C GLY A 139 -3.84 -23.00 3.83
N THR A 140 -2.70 -22.70 3.19
CA THR A 140 -1.78 -23.68 2.62
C THR A 140 -0.33 -23.30 2.86
N ASP A 141 0.55 -24.29 3.00
CA ASP A 141 1.99 -24.05 3.15
C ASP A 141 2.68 -23.71 1.84
N THR A 142 2.01 -23.93 0.70
CA THR A 142 2.51 -23.60 -0.64
C THR A 142 1.66 -22.50 -1.25
N PHE A 143 2.25 -21.35 -1.51
CA PHE A 143 1.55 -20.17 -2.00
C PHE A 143 2.43 -19.30 -2.89
N THR A 144 1.81 -18.40 -3.64
CA THR A 144 2.48 -17.40 -4.48
C THR A 144 2.29 -16.01 -3.86
N ILE A 145 3.38 -15.26 -3.73
CA ILE A 145 3.33 -13.88 -3.26
C ILE A 145 3.24 -12.90 -4.44
N PRO A 146 2.64 -11.70 -4.25
CA PRO A 146 2.47 -10.73 -5.34
C PRO A 146 3.75 -9.96 -5.69
N PHE A 147 4.85 -10.22 -4.98
CA PHE A 147 6.11 -9.52 -5.13
C PHE A 147 7.13 -10.36 -5.91
N ASP A 148 7.92 -9.69 -6.75
CA ASP A 148 9.20 -10.19 -7.18
C ASP A 148 10.25 -10.02 -6.06
N ARG A 149 11.52 -10.32 -6.33
CA ARG A 149 12.57 -10.26 -5.30
C ARG A 149 12.83 -8.83 -4.80
N GLN A 150 12.78 -7.84 -5.70
CA GLN A 150 12.94 -6.45 -5.33
C GLN A 150 11.74 -5.98 -4.52
N GLY A 151 10.53 -6.23 -4.99
CA GLY A 151 9.31 -5.82 -4.29
C GLY A 151 9.18 -6.43 -2.90
N LEU A 152 9.62 -7.70 -2.69
CA LEU A 152 9.66 -8.29 -1.36
C LEU A 152 10.70 -7.62 -0.45
N ALA A 153 11.87 -7.26 -0.98
CA ALA A 153 12.89 -6.54 -0.22
C ALA A 153 12.38 -5.16 0.20
N ASP A 154 11.76 -4.42 -0.73
CA ASP A 154 11.17 -3.10 -0.46
C ASP A 154 10.02 -3.18 0.56
N TYR A 155 9.17 -4.21 0.44
CA TYR A 155 8.06 -4.42 1.39
C TYR A 155 8.57 -4.67 2.81
N LEU A 156 9.62 -5.49 2.96
CA LEU A 156 10.23 -5.86 4.24
C LEU A 156 11.27 -4.86 4.74
N ASN A 157 11.53 -3.78 3.98
CA ASN A 157 12.55 -2.79 4.28
C ASN A 157 13.94 -3.43 4.45
N LEU A 158 14.37 -4.18 3.43
CA LEU A 158 15.62 -4.95 3.37
C LEU A 158 16.39 -4.63 2.10
N ASP A 159 17.71 -4.84 2.15
CA ASP A 159 18.52 -4.91 0.93
C ASP A 159 18.21 -6.19 0.15
N ARG A 160 18.05 -6.07 -1.18
CA ARG A 160 17.72 -7.19 -2.07
C ARG A 160 18.74 -8.31 -2.04
N SER A 161 20.03 -7.96 -1.98
CA SER A 161 21.12 -8.95 -1.98
C SER A 161 21.19 -9.69 -0.65
N ALA A 162 21.00 -8.99 0.45
CA ALA A 162 20.93 -9.56 1.79
C ALA A 162 19.72 -10.49 1.94
N LEU A 163 18.55 -10.09 1.45
CA LEU A 163 17.35 -10.95 1.41
C LEU A 163 17.60 -12.23 0.60
N SER A 164 18.19 -12.10 -0.61
CA SER A 164 18.46 -13.26 -1.46
C SER A 164 19.44 -14.24 -0.84
N LYS A 165 20.48 -13.74 -0.16
CA LYS A 165 21.45 -14.55 0.59
C LYS A 165 20.78 -15.30 1.74
N GLU A 166 19.91 -14.63 2.51
CA GLU A 166 19.23 -15.26 3.64
C GLU A 166 18.21 -16.30 3.18
N LEU A 167 17.43 -16.04 2.14
CA LEU A 167 16.52 -17.03 1.56
C LEU A 167 17.27 -18.29 1.07
N GLY A 168 18.43 -18.11 0.46
CA GLY A 168 19.28 -19.26 0.05
C GLY A 168 19.80 -20.08 1.24
N LYS A 169 20.08 -19.45 2.38
CA LYS A 169 20.44 -20.17 3.61
C LYS A 169 19.23 -20.93 4.17
N MET A 170 18.09 -20.29 4.29
CA MET A 170 16.86 -20.91 4.79
C MET A 170 16.44 -22.11 3.94
N GLN A 171 16.63 -22.04 2.62
CA GLN A 171 16.39 -23.16 1.73
C GLN A 171 17.37 -24.34 1.97
N LYS A 172 18.65 -24.06 2.15
CA LYS A 172 19.66 -25.09 2.48
C LYS A 172 19.41 -25.74 3.84
N GLU A 173 18.87 -24.99 4.79
CA GLU A 173 18.49 -25.45 6.11
C GLU A 173 17.16 -26.22 6.11
N GLY A 174 16.46 -26.28 4.98
CA GLY A 174 15.19 -27.01 4.85
C GLY A 174 13.99 -26.29 5.51
N ILE A 175 14.12 -25.00 5.85
CA ILE A 175 13.05 -24.21 6.48
C ILE A 175 11.98 -23.86 5.46
N LEU A 176 12.38 -23.57 4.22
CA LEU A 176 11.48 -23.23 3.13
C LEU A 176 12.05 -23.68 1.77
N GLU A 177 11.17 -23.81 0.82
CA GLU A 177 11.53 -23.92 -0.59
C GLU A 177 10.95 -22.74 -1.35
N PHE A 178 11.65 -22.29 -2.39
CA PHE A 178 11.10 -21.25 -3.26
C PHE A 178 11.58 -21.39 -4.71
N HIS A 179 10.70 -20.97 -5.60
CA HIS A 179 11.02 -20.75 -7.02
C HIS A 179 10.36 -19.44 -7.46
N LYS A 180 11.18 -18.43 -7.80
CA LYS A 180 10.71 -17.05 -8.10
C LYS A 180 9.89 -16.49 -6.94
N ASN A 181 8.58 -16.32 -7.13
CA ASN A 181 7.62 -15.80 -6.15
C ASN A 181 6.70 -16.87 -5.52
N LYS A 182 6.93 -18.15 -5.83
CA LYS A 182 6.24 -19.28 -5.20
C LYS A 182 7.08 -19.79 -4.04
N PHE A 183 6.45 -19.94 -2.87
CA PHE A 183 7.10 -20.40 -1.64
C PHE A 183 6.37 -21.61 -1.08
N THR A 184 7.13 -22.49 -0.44
CA THR A 184 6.61 -23.59 0.38
C THR A 184 7.31 -23.53 1.73
N LEU A 185 6.53 -23.34 2.80
CA LEU A 185 7.04 -23.44 4.17
C LEU A 185 7.18 -24.92 4.55
N ARG A 186 8.30 -25.24 5.15
CA ARG A 186 8.53 -26.56 5.75
C ARG A 186 8.40 -26.40 7.26
N HIS A 187 7.37 -27.03 7.84
CA HIS A 187 7.31 -27.13 9.29
C HIS A 187 8.42 -28.07 9.73
N PRO A 188 9.32 -27.68 10.68
CA PRO A 188 10.20 -28.65 11.27
C PRO A 188 9.32 -29.73 11.89
N SER A 189 9.57 -30.99 11.49
CA SER A 189 8.94 -32.14 12.13
C SER A 189 9.28 -32.05 13.62
N LEU A 190 8.26 -31.84 14.47
CA LEU A 190 8.38 -31.96 15.91
C LEU A 190 8.71 -33.39 16.30
#